data_7d473243534b8dfa7a1407130a10389b
#
_entry.id   7d473243534b8dfa7a1407130a10389b
#
_cell.length_a   1.000
_cell.length_b   1.000
_cell.length_c   1.000
_cell.angle_alpha   90.00
_cell.angle_beta   90.00
_cell.angle_gamma   90.00
#
_symmetry.space_group_name_H-M   'P 1'
#
loop_
_entity.id
_entity.type
_entity.pdbx_description
1 polymer ?
#
loop_
_entity_poly.entity_id
_entity_poly.type
_entity_poly.pdbx_seq_one_letter_code
_entity_poly.pdbx_strand_id
1 'polypeptide(L)'
;ATTVSSEILAPVSIRDDKIFVRTVDGNLTALSKEDGTQQWLVNHKVPRLSLRGTSAPVNFANAVLCGFDDGKVSAYDVSNGTLLWETMLTPAGGRTEIEKIMDIDAPMVILGNELYVGSYQGALGAMALESGDIIWVTEASTYAGIAADDNAVFVSEADGTVRALSRFTGREIWKKENLLY
;
A
#
# COMPACT_ATOMS: atom_id res chain seq x y z
N ALA A 1 -13.14 26.25 -4.00
CA ALA A 1 -13.31 24.78 -4.03
C ALA A 1 -12.24 24.21 -4.97
N THR A 2 -11.51 23.20 -4.51
CA THR A 2 -10.52 22.50 -5.32
C THR A 2 -11.16 21.24 -5.87
N THR A 3 -10.99 20.99 -7.17
CA THR A 3 -11.48 19.78 -7.83
C THR A 3 -10.28 18.85 -8.03
N VAL A 4 -10.42 17.60 -7.62
CA VAL A 4 -9.44 16.53 -7.93
C VAL A 4 -9.78 15.86 -9.26
N SER A 5 -8.84 15.11 -9.81
CA SER A 5 -8.91 14.55 -11.17
C SER A 5 -9.95 13.45 -11.35
N SER A 6 -10.27 12.70 -10.29
CA SER A 6 -11.17 11.54 -10.34
C SER A 6 -11.79 11.23 -8.98
N GLU A 7 -12.51 10.11 -8.85
CA GLU A 7 -13.11 9.63 -7.61
C GLU A 7 -12.06 9.35 -6.52
N ILE A 8 -12.42 9.62 -5.27
CA ILE A 8 -11.63 9.28 -4.08
C ILE A 8 -12.34 8.11 -3.40
N LEU A 9 -11.70 6.94 -3.37
CA LEU A 9 -12.24 5.73 -2.74
C LEU A 9 -11.52 5.36 -1.44
N ALA A 10 -10.32 5.90 -1.21
CA ALA A 10 -9.55 5.68 0.01
C ALA A 10 -9.69 6.86 0.98
N PRO A 11 -9.56 6.62 2.29
CA PRO A 11 -9.42 7.69 3.26
C PRO A 11 -8.24 8.60 2.92
N VAL A 12 -8.39 9.88 3.21
CA VAL A 12 -7.30 10.86 3.12
C VAL A 12 -6.33 10.67 4.28
N SER A 13 -5.07 11.00 4.08
CA SER A 13 -4.10 11.10 5.18
C SER A 13 -3.70 12.55 5.44
N ILE A 14 -3.29 12.83 6.66
CA ILE A 14 -2.94 14.19 7.10
C ILE A 14 -1.55 14.17 7.71
N ARG A 15 -0.72 15.10 7.28
CA ARG A 15 0.58 15.37 7.89
C ARG A 15 0.88 16.87 7.84
N ASP A 16 1.25 17.41 8.98
CA ASP A 16 1.56 18.83 9.17
C ASP A 16 0.42 19.75 8.68
N ASP A 17 0.67 20.55 7.68
CA ASP A 17 -0.27 21.47 7.04
C ASP A 17 -0.94 20.92 5.78
N LYS A 18 -0.76 19.61 5.48
CA LYS A 18 -1.20 18.99 4.24
C LYS A 18 -2.17 17.84 4.43
N ILE A 19 -3.06 17.71 3.47
CA ILE A 19 -3.97 16.58 3.28
C ILE A 19 -3.55 15.87 1.99
N PHE A 20 -3.32 14.56 2.07
CA PHE A 20 -2.98 13.74 0.91
C PHE A 20 -4.19 12.95 0.44
N VAL A 21 -4.47 13.11 -0.84
CA VAL A 21 -5.63 12.52 -1.49
C VAL A 21 -5.14 11.67 -2.66
N ARG A 22 -5.50 10.37 -2.65
CA ARG A 22 -5.30 9.49 -3.80
C ARG A 22 -6.60 9.35 -4.57
N THR A 23 -6.54 9.52 -5.88
CA THR A 23 -7.67 9.33 -6.79
C THR A 23 -7.53 8.04 -7.60
N VAL A 24 -8.66 7.51 -8.08
CA VAL A 24 -8.73 6.22 -8.81
C VAL A 24 -7.91 6.22 -10.10
N ASP A 25 -7.71 7.37 -10.72
CA ASP A 25 -6.85 7.53 -11.90
C ASP A 25 -5.35 7.52 -11.60
N GLY A 26 -4.96 7.21 -10.34
CA GLY A 26 -3.58 7.04 -9.89
C GLY A 26 -2.89 8.32 -9.43
N ASN A 27 -3.59 9.44 -9.37
CA ASN A 27 -2.98 10.68 -8.93
C ASN A 27 -2.90 10.74 -7.39
N LEU A 28 -1.78 11.27 -6.89
CA LEU A 28 -1.59 11.67 -5.51
C LEU A 28 -1.51 13.20 -5.45
N THR A 29 -2.43 13.82 -4.73
CA THR A 29 -2.50 15.27 -4.58
C THR A 29 -2.29 15.68 -3.13
N ALA A 30 -1.42 16.64 -2.88
CA ALA A 30 -1.35 17.33 -1.60
C ALA A 30 -2.15 18.63 -1.66
N LEU A 31 -3.04 18.76 -0.70
CA LEU A 31 -3.87 19.96 -0.50
C LEU A 31 -3.45 20.65 0.79
N SER A 32 -3.54 21.97 0.81
CA SER A 32 -3.43 22.75 2.04
C SER A 32 -4.56 22.36 3.01
N LYS A 33 -4.22 22.09 4.25
CA LYS A 33 -5.19 21.81 5.33
C LYS A 33 -6.03 23.05 5.68
N GLU A 34 -5.51 24.25 5.43
CA GLU A 34 -6.17 25.49 5.80
C GLU A 34 -7.31 25.86 4.83
N ASP A 35 -7.06 25.77 3.54
CA ASP A 35 -7.99 26.29 2.51
C ASP A 35 -8.28 25.31 1.36
N GLY A 36 -7.67 24.13 1.38
CA GLY A 36 -7.84 23.08 0.37
C GLY A 36 -7.17 23.39 -0.97
N THR A 37 -6.30 24.39 -1.06
CA THR A 37 -5.56 24.68 -2.29
C THR A 37 -4.55 23.58 -2.59
N GLN A 38 -4.41 23.24 -3.88
CA GLN A 38 -3.43 22.26 -4.32
C GLN A 38 -2.02 22.79 -4.13
N GLN A 39 -1.20 22.04 -3.40
CA GLN A 39 0.22 22.35 -3.15
C GLN A 39 1.12 21.68 -4.21
N TRP A 40 0.86 20.40 -4.46
CA TRP A 40 1.53 19.63 -5.49
C TRP A 40 0.66 18.46 -5.95
N LEU A 41 1.00 17.92 -7.11
CA LEU A 41 0.33 16.78 -7.75
C LEU A 41 1.37 15.85 -8.35
N VAL A 42 1.25 14.56 -8.06
CA VAL A 42 1.99 13.49 -8.72
C VAL A 42 1.03 12.68 -9.57
N ASN A 43 1.39 12.48 -10.84
CA ASN A 43 0.65 11.62 -11.76
C ASN A 43 1.34 10.25 -11.81
N HIS A 44 0.66 9.23 -11.34
CA HIS A 44 1.07 7.85 -11.52
C HIS A 44 0.21 7.19 -12.60
N LYS A 45 0.86 6.58 -13.60
CA LYS A 45 0.13 5.91 -14.68
C LYS A 45 -0.36 4.55 -14.20
N VAL A 46 -1.67 4.42 -14.01
CA VAL A 46 -2.31 3.14 -13.68
C VAL A 46 -2.74 2.38 -14.94
N PRO A 47 -2.78 1.06 -14.92
CA PRO A 47 -3.37 0.25 -15.98
C PRO A 47 -4.84 0.60 -16.22
N ARG A 48 -5.32 0.46 -17.48
CA ARG A 48 -6.73 0.75 -17.82
C ARG A 48 -7.74 -0.22 -17.19
N LEU A 49 -7.27 -1.37 -16.74
CA LEU A 49 -8.04 -2.38 -16.02
C LEU A 49 -7.42 -2.49 -14.62
N SER A 50 -7.95 -1.76 -13.67
CA SER A 50 -7.67 -1.93 -12.25
C SER A 50 -8.94 -2.39 -11.55
N LEU A 51 -8.80 -3.25 -10.55
CA LEU A 51 -9.85 -3.51 -9.59
C LEU A 51 -10.00 -2.24 -8.75
N ARG A 52 -11.24 -1.89 -8.37
CA ARG A 52 -11.55 -0.62 -7.67
C ARG A 52 -11.09 -0.57 -6.20
N GLY A 53 -9.97 -1.19 -5.89
CA GLY A 53 -9.32 -1.07 -4.59
C GLY A 53 -8.32 0.08 -4.61
N THR A 54 -8.28 0.87 -3.57
CA THR A 54 -7.24 1.88 -3.39
C THR A 54 -6.82 1.90 -1.93
N SER A 55 -5.56 1.59 -1.66
CA SER A 55 -5.01 1.77 -0.32
C SER A 55 -4.90 3.27 0.02
N ALA A 56 -5.19 3.60 1.27
CA ALA A 56 -5.00 4.96 1.76
C ALA A 56 -3.52 5.34 1.75
N PRO A 57 -3.16 6.60 1.43
CA PRO A 57 -1.81 7.10 1.65
C PRO A 57 -1.42 7.00 3.12
N VAL A 58 -0.18 6.60 3.42
CA VAL A 58 0.34 6.47 4.78
C VAL A 58 1.54 7.39 4.96
N ASN A 59 1.61 8.09 6.08
CA ASN A 59 2.69 9.03 6.34
C ASN A 59 3.76 8.43 7.27
N PHE A 60 5.02 8.62 6.91
CA PHE A 60 6.17 8.27 7.76
C PHE A 60 7.27 9.33 7.62
N ALA A 61 7.75 9.85 8.74
CA ALA A 61 8.74 10.93 8.77
C ALA A 61 8.32 12.10 7.85
N ASN A 62 9.12 12.42 6.84
CA ASN A 62 8.81 13.43 5.82
C ASN A 62 8.34 12.83 4.50
N ALA A 63 7.91 11.56 4.50
CA ALA A 63 7.40 10.86 3.32
C ALA A 63 5.91 10.57 3.43
N VAL A 64 5.23 10.57 2.29
CA VAL A 64 3.91 9.97 2.07
C VAL A 64 4.06 8.77 1.15
N LEU A 65 3.56 7.61 1.61
CA LEU A 65 3.66 6.33 0.92
C LEU A 65 2.30 6.01 0.28
N CYS A 66 2.35 5.50 -0.95
CA CYS A 66 1.17 5.06 -1.69
C CYS A 66 1.42 3.70 -2.33
N GLY A 67 0.42 2.82 -2.23
CA GLY A 67 0.34 1.62 -3.06
C GLY A 67 -0.46 1.90 -4.32
N PHE A 68 -0.12 1.27 -5.44
CA PHE A 68 -0.75 1.48 -6.73
C PHE A 68 -1.25 0.19 -7.37
N ASP A 69 -2.15 0.34 -8.33
CA ASP A 69 -2.83 -0.76 -9.03
C ASP A 69 -1.90 -1.48 -10.05
N ASP A 70 -0.66 -1.06 -10.16
CA ASP A 70 0.40 -1.74 -10.92
C ASP A 70 1.35 -2.56 -10.02
N GLY A 71 0.98 -2.75 -8.75
CA GLY A 71 1.77 -3.49 -7.76
C GLY A 71 2.97 -2.73 -7.20
N LYS A 72 3.05 -1.45 -7.47
CA LYS A 72 4.11 -0.59 -6.96
C LYS A 72 3.73 0.07 -5.65
N VAL A 73 4.74 0.23 -4.82
CA VAL A 73 4.72 1.09 -3.64
C VAL A 73 5.72 2.21 -3.86
N SER A 74 5.28 3.43 -3.68
CA SER A 74 6.13 4.60 -3.88
C SER A 74 6.09 5.51 -2.66
N ALA A 75 7.22 6.12 -2.33
CA ALA A 75 7.33 7.16 -1.32
C ALA A 75 7.65 8.50 -1.97
N TYR A 76 6.94 9.53 -1.54
CA TYR A 76 7.11 10.90 -2.03
C TYR A 76 7.40 11.84 -0.87
N ASP A 77 8.24 12.83 -1.11
CA ASP A 77 8.51 13.89 -0.14
C ASP A 77 7.24 14.71 0.14
N VAL A 78 6.89 14.82 1.42
CA VAL A 78 5.70 15.54 1.91
C VAL A 78 5.67 17.01 1.46
N SER A 79 6.85 17.64 1.34
CA SER A 79 6.93 19.07 1.05
C SER A 79 6.63 19.42 -0.41
N ASN A 80 7.03 18.57 -1.36
CA ASN A 80 7.04 18.91 -2.77
C ASN A 80 6.60 17.79 -3.73
N GLY A 81 6.31 16.58 -3.23
CA GLY A 81 5.90 15.44 -4.05
C GLY A 81 7.03 14.79 -4.86
N THR A 82 8.29 15.09 -4.57
CA THR A 82 9.41 14.43 -5.24
C THR A 82 9.45 12.94 -4.86
N LEU A 83 9.61 12.07 -5.86
CA LEU A 83 9.76 10.64 -5.66
C LEU A 83 11.06 10.37 -4.88
N LEU A 84 10.94 9.69 -3.74
CA LEU A 84 12.07 9.26 -2.91
C LEU A 84 12.54 7.87 -3.31
N TRP A 85 11.59 6.94 -3.41
CA TRP A 85 11.81 5.58 -3.91
C TRP A 85 10.51 4.99 -4.47
N GLU A 86 10.66 3.99 -5.35
CA GLU A 86 9.56 3.21 -5.92
C GLU A 86 10.00 1.75 -6.03
N THR A 87 9.18 0.83 -5.53
CA THR A 87 9.47 -0.60 -5.54
C THR A 87 8.23 -1.37 -5.96
N MET A 88 8.41 -2.37 -6.83
CA MET A 88 7.37 -3.28 -7.24
C MET A 88 7.34 -4.47 -6.28
N LEU A 89 6.18 -4.74 -5.68
CA LEU A 89 5.96 -5.92 -4.85
C LEU A 89 5.68 -7.11 -5.80
N THR A 90 6.66 -7.97 -6.01
CA THR A 90 6.52 -9.16 -6.85
C THR A 90 6.74 -10.43 -6.05
N PRO A 91 5.83 -11.44 -6.14
CA PRO A 91 6.08 -12.74 -5.54
C PRO A 91 7.28 -13.41 -6.18
N ALA A 92 8.04 -14.15 -5.38
CA ALA A 92 9.10 -15.01 -5.90
C ALA A 92 8.46 -16.12 -6.77
N GLY A 93 8.65 -16.08 -8.08
CA GLY A 93 8.21 -17.15 -8.99
C GLY A 93 7.06 -16.83 -9.95
N GLY A 94 6.61 -15.58 -10.05
CA GLY A 94 5.58 -15.17 -11.02
C GLY A 94 5.96 -15.56 -12.47
N ARG A 95 5.13 -16.39 -13.10
CA ARG A 95 5.46 -17.08 -14.36
C ARG A 95 5.07 -16.33 -15.63
N THR A 96 4.17 -15.35 -15.57
CA THR A 96 3.70 -14.60 -16.74
C THR A 96 3.52 -13.12 -16.45
N GLU A 97 3.56 -12.28 -17.50
CA GLU A 97 3.33 -10.83 -17.40
C GLU A 97 1.91 -10.50 -16.88
N ILE A 98 0.94 -11.37 -17.11
CA ILE A 98 -0.46 -11.20 -16.69
C ILE A 98 -0.63 -11.54 -15.20
N GLU A 99 0.14 -12.48 -14.67
CA GLU A 99 0.15 -12.83 -13.23
C GLU A 99 0.87 -11.79 -12.37
N LYS A 100 1.46 -10.76 -12.98
CA LYS A 100 2.19 -9.67 -12.30
C LYS A 100 1.34 -8.44 -12.02
N ILE A 101 0.08 -8.40 -12.47
CA ILE A 101 -0.81 -7.28 -12.15
C ILE A 101 -1.35 -7.53 -10.73
N MET A 102 -0.75 -6.88 -9.77
CA MET A 102 -1.13 -6.96 -8.37
C MET A 102 -1.50 -5.58 -7.87
N ASP A 103 -2.78 -5.40 -7.58
CA ASP A 103 -3.27 -4.16 -7.01
C ASP A 103 -2.93 -4.11 -5.51
N ILE A 104 -2.28 -3.05 -5.08
CA ILE A 104 -2.03 -2.80 -3.65
C ILE A 104 -3.30 -2.19 -3.05
N ASP A 105 -4.20 -3.06 -2.60
CA ASP A 105 -5.53 -2.69 -2.13
C ASP A 105 -5.66 -2.71 -0.60
N ALA A 106 -4.90 -3.57 0.06
CA ALA A 106 -4.95 -3.67 1.51
C ALA A 106 -4.39 -2.40 2.16
N PRO A 107 -4.95 -1.98 3.31
CA PRO A 107 -4.35 -0.92 4.10
C PRO A 107 -2.91 -1.27 4.46
N MET A 108 -1.99 -0.35 4.14
CA MET A 108 -0.59 -0.50 4.51
C MET A 108 -0.40 -0.28 6.00
N VAL A 109 0.48 -1.05 6.62
CA VAL A 109 0.77 -1.00 8.06
C VAL A 109 2.25 -0.67 8.28
N ILE A 110 2.51 0.28 9.15
CA ILE A 110 3.86 0.65 9.58
C ILE A 110 4.11 0.16 11.00
N LEU A 111 5.23 -0.52 11.21
CA LEU A 111 5.73 -0.87 12.54
C LEU A 111 7.24 -0.67 12.61
N GLY A 112 7.69 0.25 13.46
CA GLY A 112 9.10 0.63 13.51
C GLY A 112 9.58 1.23 12.18
N ASN A 113 10.58 0.62 11.57
CA ASN A 113 11.15 1.04 10.28
C ASN A 113 10.72 0.12 9.11
N GLU A 114 9.63 -0.60 9.29
CA GLU A 114 9.11 -1.55 8.31
C GLU A 114 7.70 -1.18 7.85
N LEU A 115 7.46 -1.37 6.56
CA LEU A 115 6.17 -1.22 5.91
C LEU A 115 5.66 -2.60 5.49
N TYR A 116 4.44 -2.94 5.88
CA TYR A 116 3.75 -4.16 5.44
C TYR A 116 2.71 -3.81 4.41
N VAL A 117 2.77 -4.50 3.27
CA VAL A 117 1.96 -4.22 2.09
C VAL A 117 1.35 -5.51 1.58
N GLY A 118 0.05 -5.50 1.36
CA GLY A 118 -0.67 -6.65 0.83
C GLY A 118 -1.42 -6.32 -0.46
N SER A 119 -1.58 -7.34 -1.30
CA SER A 119 -2.34 -7.27 -2.55
C SER A 119 -3.43 -8.35 -2.61
N TYR A 120 -4.48 -8.09 -3.37
CA TYR A 120 -5.46 -9.10 -3.70
C TYR A 120 -4.88 -10.06 -4.75
N GLN A 121 -5.02 -11.38 -4.51
CA GLN A 121 -4.51 -12.45 -5.37
C GLN A 121 -3.01 -12.37 -5.71
N GLY A 122 -2.20 -11.90 -4.79
CA GLY A 122 -0.81 -11.69 -5.09
C GLY A 122 0.14 -11.98 -3.94
N ALA A 123 0.56 -10.95 -3.24
CA ALA A 123 1.62 -11.04 -2.26
C ALA A 123 1.32 -10.22 -1.00
N LEU A 124 1.96 -10.63 0.07
CA LEU A 124 2.21 -9.85 1.27
C LEU A 124 3.71 -9.65 1.40
N GLY A 125 4.15 -8.42 1.57
CA GLY A 125 5.56 -8.08 1.71
C GLY A 125 5.85 -7.20 2.90
N ALA A 126 7.08 -7.32 3.40
CA ALA A 126 7.70 -6.35 4.29
C ALA A 126 8.79 -5.60 3.54
N MET A 127 8.83 -4.30 3.73
CA MET A 127 9.76 -3.38 3.07
C MET A 127 10.40 -2.45 4.09
N ALA A 128 11.63 -2.05 3.86
CA ALA A 128 12.29 -1.01 4.63
C ALA A 128 11.70 0.36 4.26
N LEU A 129 11.23 1.12 5.25
CA LEU A 129 10.56 2.41 5.02
C LEU A 129 11.44 3.47 4.37
N GLU A 130 12.73 3.49 4.69
CA GLU A 130 13.66 4.53 4.23
C GLU A 130 14.09 4.33 2.77
N SER A 131 14.28 3.07 2.34
CA SER A 131 14.82 2.75 1.01
C SER A 131 13.81 2.11 0.05
N GLY A 132 12.72 1.55 0.59
CA GLY A 132 11.79 0.73 -0.18
C GLY A 132 12.33 -0.66 -0.50
N ASP A 133 13.46 -1.07 0.08
CA ASP A 133 14.02 -2.40 -0.14
C ASP A 133 13.10 -3.48 0.41
N ILE A 134 12.88 -4.53 -0.37
CA ILE A 134 12.09 -5.69 0.05
C ILE A 134 12.88 -6.49 1.07
N ILE A 135 12.31 -6.67 2.27
CA ILE A 135 12.86 -7.51 3.33
C ILE A 135 12.47 -8.96 3.09
N TRP A 136 11.18 -9.19 2.84
CA TRP A 136 10.64 -10.49 2.42
C TRP A 136 9.32 -10.31 1.67
N VAL A 137 8.98 -11.30 0.84
CA VAL A 137 7.68 -11.42 0.19
C VAL A 137 7.18 -12.85 0.32
N THR A 138 5.89 -13.03 0.58
CA THR A 138 5.21 -14.33 0.61
C THR A 138 3.91 -14.26 -0.18
N GLU A 139 3.44 -15.38 -0.69
CA GLU A 139 2.13 -15.47 -1.34
C GLU A 139 1.02 -15.28 -0.29
N ALA A 140 0.12 -14.36 -0.55
CA ALA A 140 -1.07 -14.09 0.24
C ALA A 140 -2.09 -13.32 -0.61
N SER A 141 -3.35 -13.47 -0.29
CA SER A 141 -4.42 -12.72 -0.95
C SER A 141 -5.21 -11.96 0.10
N THR A 142 -4.98 -10.66 0.22
CA THR A 142 -5.69 -9.83 1.19
C THR A 142 -6.13 -8.49 0.62
N TYR A 143 -7.34 -8.10 0.98
CA TYR A 143 -7.88 -6.74 0.84
C TYR A 143 -8.43 -6.23 2.17
N ALA A 144 -8.65 -7.13 3.14
CA ALA A 144 -9.35 -6.81 4.38
C ALA A 144 -8.45 -6.14 5.41
N GLY A 145 -7.17 -6.50 5.46
CA GLY A 145 -6.23 -5.85 6.35
C GLY A 145 -5.08 -6.70 6.82
N ILE A 146 -4.09 -6.00 7.32
CA ILE A 146 -2.86 -6.49 7.90
C ILE A 146 -2.76 -5.90 9.29
N ALA A 147 -2.29 -6.66 10.25
CA ALA A 147 -1.87 -6.17 11.56
C ALA A 147 -0.46 -6.70 11.86
N ALA A 148 0.33 -5.97 12.61
CA ALA A 148 1.67 -6.40 12.97
C ALA A 148 1.96 -6.08 14.44
N ASP A 149 2.72 -6.97 15.08
CA ASP A 149 3.33 -6.75 16.37
C ASP A 149 4.85 -7.00 16.32
N ASP A 150 5.52 -6.96 17.46
CA ASP A 150 6.98 -7.09 17.55
C ASP A 150 7.51 -8.43 17.01
N ASN A 151 6.68 -9.47 16.87
CA ASN A 151 7.09 -10.82 16.49
C ASN A 151 6.44 -11.32 15.19
N ALA A 152 5.22 -10.88 14.90
CA ALA A 152 4.40 -11.45 13.84
C ALA A 152 3.64 -10.40 13.02
N VAL A 153 3.34 -10.78 11.80
CA VAL A 153 2.40 -10.10 10.91
C VAL A 153 1.18 -11.01 10.75
N PHE A 154 0.02 -10.45 10.99
CA PHE A 154 -1.27 -11.14 10.90
C PHE A 154 -1.99 -10.65 9.64
N VAL A 155 -2.50 -11.57 8.87
CA VAL A 155 -3.24 -11.27 7.65
C VAL A 155 -4.55 -12.03 7.61
N SER A 156 -5.63 -11.32 7.25
CA SER A 156 -6.92 -11.92 6.93
C SER A 156 -6.98 -12.10 5.42
N GLU A 157 -7.05 -13.34 4.96
CA GLU A 157 -7.08 -13.67 3.55
C GLU A 157 -8.50 -13.65 2.98
N ALA A 158 -8.61 -13.53 1.67
CA ALA A 158 -9.87 -13.42 0.96
C ALA A 158 -10.76 -14.66 1.07
N ASP A 159 -10.19 -15.82 1.35
CA ASP A 159 -10.89 -17.10 1.55
C ASP A 159 -11.39 -17.33 2.99
N GLY A 160 -11.21 -16.34 3.88
CA GLY A 160 -11.57 -16.43 5.30
C GLY A 160 -10.50 -17.07 6.19
N THR A 161 -9.31 -17.32 5.66
CA THR A 161 -8.17 -17.78 6.45
C THR A 161 -7.53 -16.59 7.20
N VAL A 162 -7.08 -16.85 8.42
CA VAL A 162 -6.20 -15.94 9.15
C VAL A 162 -4.84 -16.60 9.33
N ARG A 163 -3.78 -15.89 8.97
CA ARG A 163 -2.40 -16.36 9.10
C ARG A 163 -1.58 -15.45 9.99
N ALA A 164 -0.69 -16.06 10.76
CA ALA A 164 0.41 -15.36 11.40
C ALA A 164 1.72 -15.74 10.74
N LEU A 165 2.47 -14.74 10.35
CA LEU A 165 3.77 -14.86 9.69
C LEU A 165 4.85 -14.26 10.57
N SER A 166 6.03 -14.84 10.57
CA SER A 166 7.18 -14.24 11.24
C SER A 166 7.47 -12.86 10.65
N ARG A 167 7.50 -11.84 11.49
CA ARG A 167 7.84 -10.48 11.11
C ARG A 167 9.17 -10.39 10.36
N PHE A 168 10.14 -11.19 10.76
CA PHE A 168 11.52 -11.10 10.26
C PHE A 168 11.75 -11.86 8.95
N THR A 169 10.94 -12.90 8.66
CA THR A 169 11.19 -13.80 7.54
C THR A 169 10.02 -14.03 6.60
N GLY A 170 8.82 -13.57 6.96
CA GLY A 170 7.59 -13.83 6.23
C GLY A 170 7.13 -15.30 6.25
N ARG A 171 7.82 -16.17 7.01
CA ARG A 171 7.43 -17.59 7.14
C ARG A 171 6.21 -17.74 8.01
N GLU A 172 5.33 -18.66 7.62
CA GLU A 172 4.15 -18.99 8.41
C GLU A 172 4.52 -19.53 9.79
N ILE A 173 3.91 -18.96 10.83
CA ILE A 173 3.97 -19.44 12.21
C ILE A 173 2.78 -20.35 12.47
N TRP A 174 1.58 -19.89 12.08
CA TRP A 174 0.34 -20.64 12.11
C TRP A 174 -0.67 -20.10 11.12
N LYS A 175 -1.66 -20.93 10.77
CA LYS A 175 -2.85 -20.49 10.03
C LYS A 175 -4.11 -21.08 10.67
N LYS A 176 -5.21 -20.36 10.53
CA LYS A 176 -6.54 -20.76 10.95
C LYS A 176 -7.48 -20.64 9.78
N GLU A 177 -7.97 -21.78 9.32
CA GLU A 177 -8.93 -21.90 8.21
C GLU A 177 -10.37 -21.94 8.73
N ASN A 178 -11.33 -21.72 7.82
CA ASN A 178 -12.76 -21.90 8.06
C ASN A 178 -13.34 -21.00 9.18
N LEU A 179 -12.98 -19.71 9.16
CA LEU A 179 -13.71 -18.71 9.92
C LEU A 179 -14.99 -18.23 9.20
N LEU A 180 -15.39 -18.93 8.13
CA LEU A 180 -16.65 -18.72 7.43
C LEU A 180 -17.79 -19.35 8.26
N TYR A 181 -18.83 -18.56 8.51
CA TYR A 181 -20.10 -18.99 9.09
C TYR A 181 -21.05 -19.44 8.00
#